data_9af6e5c25bd3027d1e7c7b1bceb43251
#
_entry.id   9af6e5c25bd3027d1e7c7b1bceb43251
#
_cell.length_a   1.000
_cell.length_b   1.000
_cell.length_c   1.000
_cell.angle_alpha   90.00
_cell.angle_beta   90.00
_cell.angle_gamma   90.00
#
_symmetry.space_group_name_H-M   'P 1'
#
loop_
_entity.id
_entity.type
_entity.pdbx_description
1 polymer ?
#
loop_
_entity_poly.entity_id
_entity_poly.type
_entity_poly.pdbx_seq_one_letter_code
_entity_poly.pdbx_strand_id
1 'polypeptide(L)'
;MVISMKIIIADAKKLKVQQHPLNKQIPLFNDKSQKLLSILKSMNETQLHDLLKISFQQSKQLYKDLKEEKSYAALNLFDGLVYKQLHLDQYNNQQIQYLNHHLLINSPVYGLLRPQDQIEKHRLEISHHPHHINLYDYWHQDIQHYLKDEDMIISLSTKEYEKMIEHPRMITIDFQEVSGDTIKRRATYLKKARGQMLDYLIRHQVRDVEQIKTIIIDDYQYNDQLSTSQHFVFQRQLQMKYIKR
;
A
#
# COMPACT_ATOMS: atom_id res chain seq x y z
N MET A 1 2.99 -21.05 19.32
CA MET A 1 2.20 -19.82 19.32
C MET A 1 2.14 -19.31 17.90
N VAL A 2 0.97 -19.04 17.34
CA VAL A 2 0.87 -18.50 15.97
C VAL A 2 1.22 -17.02 16.07
N ILE A 3 2.29 -16.60 15.38
CA ILE A 3 2.72 -15.19 15.33
C ILE A 3 1.67 -14.39 14.59
N SER A 4 1.14 -13.34 15.20
CA SER A 4 0.29 -12.36 14.55
C SER A 4 1.14 -11.44 13.69
N MET A 5 0.90 -11.45 12.37
CA MET A 5 1.68 -10.68 11.40
C MET A 5 0.76 -9.88 10.49
N LYS A 6 1.07 -8.60 10.29
CA LYS A 6 0.42 -7.77 9.25
C LYS A 6 1.39 -7.42 8.15
N ILE A 7 0.88 -7.35 6.94
CA ILE A 7 1.61 -6.90 5.74
C ILE A 7 0.99 -5.56 5.33
N ILE A 8 1.80 -4.52 5.20
CA ILE A 8 1.31 -3.18 4.91
C ILE A 8 1.82 -2.72 3.53
N ILE A 9 0.88 -2.25 2.70
CA ILE A 9 1.16 -1.58 1.43
C ILE A 9 0.54 -0.17 1.45
N ALA A 10 1.02 0.73 0.58
CA ALA A 10 0.38 2.02 0.37
C ALA A 10 -0.83 1.88 -0.58
N ASP A 11 -1.81 2.78 -0.44
CA ASP A 11 -2.90 2.93 -1.39
C ASP A 11 -2.43 3.32 -2.81
N ALA A 12 -3.35 3.45 -3.73
CA ALA A 12 -3.04 3.83 -5.11
C ALA A 12 -3.78 5.10 -5.53
N LYS A 13 -3.05 6.03 -6.15
CA LYS A 13 -3.64 7.25 -6.76
C LYS A 13 -4.57 6.91 -7.92
N LYS A 14 -4.33 5.80 -8.61
CA LYS A 14 -5.15 5.33 -9.73
C LYS A 14 -6.23 4.41 -9.20
N LEU A 15 -7.46 4.73 -9.55
CA LEU A 15 -8.65 3.97 -9.20
C LEU A 15 -9.27 3.39 -10.47
N LYS A 16 -9.71 2.14 -10.40
CA LYS A 16 -10.46 1.45 -11.44
C LYS A 16 -11.36 0.41 -10.79
N VAL A 17 -12.66 0.57 -10.98
CA VAL A 17 -13.61 -0.39 -10.44
C VAL A 17 -13.40 -1.77 -11.07
N GLN A 18 -13.20 -2.77 -10.23
CA GLN A 18 -13.09 -4.18 -10.56
C GLN A 18 -14.20 -4.94 -9.81
N GLN A 19 -14.48 -6.18 -10.23
CA GLN A 19 -15.55 -6.98 -9.64
C GLN A 19 -14.99 -8.33 -9.21
N HIS A 20 -14.32 -8.34 -8.05
CA HIS A 20 -13.98 -9.61 -7.38
C HIS A 20 -15.02 -9.88 -6.28
N PRO A 21 -15.33 -11.15 -6.01
CA PRO A 21 -16.33 -11.53 -5.00
C PRO A 21 -15.78 -11.32 -3.59
N LEU A 22 -15.73 -10.06 -3.14
CA LEU A 22 -15.30 -9.67 -1.81
C LEU A 22 -16.51 -9.29 -0.95
N ASN A 23 -16.50 -9.69 0.31
CA ASN A 23 -17.50 -9.29 1.29
C ASN A 23 -17.43 -7.79 1.55
N LYS A 24 -18.52 -7.22 2.05
CA LYS A 24 -18.58 -5.80 2.42
C LYS A 24 -18.24 -5.62 3.89
N GLN A 25 -17.27 -4.76 4.19
CA GLN A 25 -16.89 -4.39 5.55
C GLN A 25 -16.88 -2.88 5.70
N ILE A 26 -17.23 -2.40 6.89
CA ILE A 26 -17.11 -0.97 7.23
C ILE A 26 -15.63 -0.69 7.54
N PRO A 27 -15.05 0.42 7.03
CA PRO A 27 -13.66 0.79 7.32
C PRO A 27 -13.35 0.87 8.81
N LEU A 28 -12.12 0.48 9.20
CA LEU A 28 -11.67 0.44 10.60
C LEU A 28 -11.92 1.76 11.34
N PHE A 29 -11.63 2.89 10.69
CA PHE A 29 -11.71 4.23 11.27
C PHE A 29 -12.78 5.06 10.56
N ASN A 30 -13.97 4.47 10.37
CA ASN A 30 -15.03 5.04 9.53
C ASN A 30 -15.37 6.49 9.87
N ASP A 31 -15.59 6.80 11.16
CA ASP A 31 -16.01 8.16 11.56
C ASP A 31 -14.98 9.23 11.22
N LYS A 32 -13.70 8.93 11.43
CA LYS A 32 -12.60 9.84 11.06
C LYS A 32 -12.45 9.94 9.55
N SER A 33 -12.62 8.83 8.84
CA SER A 33 -12.58 8.80 7.37
C SER A 33 -13.70 9.63 6.76
N GLN A 34 -14.92 9.54 7.30
CA GLN A 34 -16.06 10.31 6.83
C GLN A 34 -15.86 11.83 7.06
N LYS A 35 -15.16 12.24 8.13
CA LYS A 35 -14.79 13.66 8.33
C LYS A 35 -13.86 14.16 7.22
N LEU A 36 -12.81 13.40 6.87
CA LEU A 36 -11.90 13.77 5.77
C LEU A 36 -12.60 13.75 4.41
N LEU A 37 -13.44 12.75 4.16
CA LEU A 37 -14.25 12.70 2.93
C LEU A 37 -15.19 13.88 2.83
N SER A 38 -15.85 14.30 3.92
CA SER A 38 -16.74 15.46 3.95
C SER A 38 -15.97 16.75 3.63
N ILE A 39 -14.74 16.89 4.12
CA ILE A 39 -13.86 18.02 3.76
C ILE A 39 -13.57 18.00 2.25
N LEU A 40 -13.16 16.86 1.69
CA LEU A 40 -12.90 16.77 0.25
C LEU A 40 -14.16 17.01 -0.59
N LYS A 41 -15.31 16.50 -0.16
CA LYS A 41 -16.62 16.69 -0.82
C LYS A 41 -17.12 18.14 -0.76
N SER A 42 -16.72 18.93 0.24
CA SER A 42 -17.07 20.35 0.35
C SER A 42 -16.26 21.25 -0.59
N MET A 43 -15.13 20.78 -1.12
CA MET A 43 -14.26 21.52 -2.01
C MET A 43 -14.81 21.57 -3.44
N ASN A 44 -14.64 22.72 -4.11
CA ASN A 44 -14.87 22.85 -5.55
C ASN A 44 -13.65 22.38 -6.36
N GLU A 45 -13.77 22.34 -7.69
CA GLU A 45 -12.74 21.86 -8.61
C GLU A 45 -11.41 22.64 -8.48
N THR A 46 -11.46 23.96 -8.26
CA THR A 46 -10.27 24.81 -8.08
C THR A 46 -9.58 24.49 -6.76
N GLN A 47 -10.31 24.36 -5.68
CA GLN A 47 -9.77 24.00 -4.38
C GLN A 47 -9.11 22.61 -4.37
N LEU A 48 -9.71 21.64 -5.05
CA LEU A 48 -9.12 20.31 -5.25
C LEU A 48 -7.84 20.36 -6.10
N HIS A 49 -7.84 21.18 -7.18
CA HIS A 49 -6.65 21.41 -7.99
C HIS A 49 -5.50 21.96 -7.14
N ASP A 50 -5.77 23.00 -6.33
CA ASP A 50 -4.76 23.68 -5.53
C ASP A 50 -4.23 22.80 -4.39
N LEU A 51 -5.11 22.08 -3.68
CA LEU A 51 -4.73 21.20 -2.60
C LEU A 51 -3.86 20.04 -3.09
N LEU A 52 -4.29 19.37 -4.17
CA LEU A 52 -3.71 18.10 -4.61
C LEU A 52 -2.59 18.27 -5.64
N LYS A 53 -2.36 19.48 -6.15
CA LYS A 53 -1.38 19.78 -7.21
C LYS A 53 -1.56 18.91 -8.45
N ILE A 54 -2.80 18.66 -8.85
CA ILE A 54 -3.19 17.89 -10.02
C ILE A 54 -3.67 18.79 -11.16
N SER A 55 -3.75 18.25 -12.39
CA SER A 55 -4.30 19.05 -13.50
C SER A 55 -5.78 19.40 -13.27
N PHE A 56 -6.25 20.49 -13.89
CA PHE A 56 -7.64 20.92 -13.77
C PHE A 56 -8.62 19.87 -14.32
N GLN A 57 -8.22 19.12 -15.35
CA GLN A 57 -9.01 18.00 -15.86
C GLN A 57 -9.16 16.89 -14.80
N GLN A 58 -8.08 16.59 -14.08
CA GLN A 58 -8.11 15.59 -12.99
C GLN A 58 -8.95 16.08 -11.81
N SER A 59 -8.91 17.37 -11.47
CA SER A 59 -9.74 17.90 -10.38
C SER A 59 -11.23 17.87 -10.72
N LYS A 60 -11.61 18.17 -11.97
CA LYS A 60 -12.98 18.00 -12.46
C LYS A 60 -13.48 16.56 -12.35
N GLN A 61 -12.65 15.61 -12.75
CA GLN A 61 -13.02 14.20 -12.63
C GLN A 61 -13.17 13.78 -11.17
N LEU A 62 -12.21 14.17 -10.33
CA LEU A 62 -12.26 13.88 -8.90
C LEU A 62 -13.50 14.51 -8.23
N TYR A 63 -13.83 15.75 -8.58
CA TYR A 63 -15.05 16.40 -8.08
C TYR A 63 -16.30 15.60 -8.38
N LYS A 64 -16.42 15.06 -9.61
CA LYS A 64 -17.52 14.17 -9.99
C LYS A 64 -17.49 12.86 -9.19
N ASP A 65 -16.30 12.23 -9.08
CA ASP A 65 -16.11 10.97 -8.36
C ASP A 65 -16.50 11.11 -6.87
N LEU A 66 -16.17 12.25 -6.24
CA LEU A 66 -16.52 12.54 -4.84
C LEU A 66 -18.03 12.76 -4.63
N LYS A 67 -18.79 13.08 -5.68
CA LYS A 67 -20.25 13.22 -5.62
C LYS A 67 -20.99 11.90 -5.90
N GLU A 68 -20.27 10.87 -6.36
CA GLU A 68 -20.85 9.54 -6.48
C GLU A 68 -20.99 8.90 -5.09
N GLU A 69 -22.21 8.66 -4.63
CA GLU A 69 -22.47 7.97 -3.37
C GLU A 69 -22.33 6.45 -3.52
N LYS A 70 -21.17 6.01 -4.03
CA LYS A 70 -20.89 4.59 -4.27
C LYS A 70 -19.61 4.17 -3.57
N SER A 71 -19.68 3.04 -2.90
CA SER A 71 -18.51 2.41 -2.26
C SER A 71 -18.17 1.08 -2.91
N TYR A 72 -16.89 0.73 -2.83
CA TYR A 72 -16.31 -0.47 -3.41
C TYR A 72 -15.33 -1.07 -2.39
N ALA A 73 -15.15 -2.37 -2.39
CA ALA A 73 -14.07 -2.97 -1.60
C ALA A 73 -12.72 -2.36 -2.00
N ALA A 74 -11.84 -2.08 -1.06
CA ALA A 74 -10.58 -1.39 -1.30
C ALA A 74 -9.75 -2.07 -2.41
N LEU A 75 -9.65 -3.40 -2.40
CA LEU A 75 -8.96 -4.14 -3.46
C LEU A 75 -9.68 -4.11 -4.82
N ASN A 76 -10.99 -3.86 -4.85
CA ASN A 76 -11.75 -3.70 -6.09
C ASN A 76 -11.63 -2.29 -6.68
N LEU A 77 -11.03 -1.35 -5.96
CA LEU A 77 -10.93 0.04 -6.39
C LEU A 77 -9.51 0.47 -6.73
N PHE A 78 -8.50 0.07 -5.96
CA PHE A 78 -7.11 0.47 -6.22
C PHE A 78 -6.50 -0.23 -7.45
N ASP A 79 -5.95 0.56 -8.41
CA ASP A 79 -5.36 0.08 -9.68
C ASP A 79 -3.91 0.59 -9.86
N GLY A 80 -3.09 0.53 -8.81
CA GLY A 80 -1.66 0.86 -8.87
C GLY A 80 -0.81 -0.33 -9.34
N LEU A 81 0.48 -0.09 -9.61
CA LEU A 81 1.41 -1.13 -10.05
C LEU A 81 1.61 -2.26 -9.03
N VAL A 82 1.49 -1.98 -7.73
CA VAL A 82 1.49 -2.99 -6.67
C VAL A 82 0.29 -3.92 -6.83
N TYR A 83 -0.91 -3.34 -6.94
CA TYR A 83 -2.19 -4.06 -7.04
C TYR A 83 -2.31 -4.91 -8.30
N LYS A 84 -1.70 -4.46 -9.40
CA LYS A 84 -1.67 -5.21 -10.68
C LYS A 84 -0.83 -6.48 -10.65
N GLN A 85 -0.06 -6.70 -9.60
CA GLN A 85 0.69 -7.94 -9.40
C GLN A 85 -0.14 -8.98 -8.60
N LEU A 86 -1.27 -8.58 -8.02
CA LEU A 86 -2.17 -9.49 -7.33
C LEU A 86 -3.09 -10.18 -8.32
N HIS A 87 -3.18 -11.49 -8.21
CA HIS A 87 -3.99 -12.33 -9.11
C HIS A 87 -5.20 -12.87 -8.35
N LEU A 88 -6.07 -11.96 -7.90
CA LEU A 88 -7.22 -12.27 -7.00
C LEU A 88 -8.10 -13.39 -7.52
N ASP A 89 -8.31 -13.48 -8.85
CA ASP A 89 -9.12 -14.52 -9.48
C ASP A 89 -8.47 -15.92 -9.46
N GLN A 90 -7.17 -16.00 -9.12
CA GLN A 90 -6.42 -17.24 -9.05
C GLN A 90 -6.20 -17.73 -7.62
N TYR A 91 -6.58 -16.93 -6.62
CA TYR A 91 -6.39 -17.32 -5.23
C TYR A 91 -7.47 -18.30 -4.80
N ASN A 92 -7.05 -19.36 -4.11
CA ASN A 92 -7.96 -20.28 -3.45
C ASN A 92 -8.51 -19.68 -2.14
N ASN A 93 -9.47 -20.37 -1.51
CA ASN A 93 -10.12 -19.89 -0.29
C ASN A 93 -9.12 -19.63 0.87
N GLN A 94 -8.10 -20.46 1.03
CA GLN A 94 -7.10 -20.28 2.09
C GLN A 94 -6.23 -19.04 1.84
N GLN A 95 -5.87 -18.79 0.58
CA GLN A 95 -5.11 -17.61 0.17
C GLN A 95 -5.95 -16.32 0.34
N ILE A 96 -7.24 -16.36 0.03
CA ILE A 96 -8.16 -15.24 0.30
C ILE A 96 -8.32 -15.00 1.81
N GLN A 97 -8.40 -16.05 2.62
CA GLN A 97 -8.41 -15.91 4.08
C GLN A 97 -7.11 -15.31 4.61
N TYR A 98 -5.96 -15.78 4.10
CA TYR A 98 -4.66 -15.22 4.45
C TYR A 98 -4.58 -13.73 4.08
N LEU A 99 -4.95 -13.38 2.84
CA LEU A 99 -5.01 -12.00 2.36
C LEU A 99 -5.83 -11.11 3.32
N ASN A 100 -7.06 -11.54 3.64
CA ASN A 100 -7.97 -10.76 4.48
C ASN A 100 -7.50 -10.62 5.93
N HIS A 101 -6.75 -11.60 6.43
CA HIS A 101 -6.23 -11.59 7.79
C HIS A 101 -4.96 -10.75 7.92
N HIS A 102 -4.08 -10.82 6.92
CA HIS A 102 -2.74 -10.25 7.02
C HIS A 102 -2.56 -8.91 6.31
N LEU A 103 -3.28 -8.64 5.21
CA LEU A 103 -3.08 -7.41 4.44
C LEU A 103 -3.77 -6.20 5.07
N LEU A 104 -3.02 -5.11 5.20
CA LEU A 104 -3.52 -3.77 5.48
C LEU A 104 -3.04 -2.80 4.38
N ILE A 105 -3.89 -1.86 4.03
CA ILE A 105 -3.59 -0.80 3.06
C ILE A 105 -3.55 0.52 3.81
N ASN A 106 -2.40 1.16 3.81
CA ASN A 106 -2.21 2.47 4.42
C ASN A 106 -2.75 3.56 3.50
N SER A 107 -3.72 4.34 3.98
CA SER A 107 -4.45 5.34 3.20
C SER A 107 -4.53 6.69 3.90
N PRO A 108 -4.22 7.81 3.23
CA PRO A 108 -4.34 9.15 3.79
C PRO A 108 -5.77 9.52 4.21
N VAL A 109 -6.79 8.97 3.53
CA VAL A 109 -8.20 9.25 3.82
C VAL A 109 -8.77 8.31 4.87
N TYR A 110 -8.29 7.07 4.93
CA TYR A 110 -8.88 6.02 5.75
C TYR A 110 -7.98 5.50 6.88
N GLY A 111 -6.75 5.99 7.00
CA GLY A 111 -5.75 5.48 7.93
C GLY A 111 -5.28 4.09 7.50
N LEU A 112 -5.84 3.03 8.06
CA LEU A 112 -5.64 1.65 7.64
C LEU A 112 -6.95 1.06 7.09
N LEU A 113 -6.83 0.32 6.00
CA LEU A 113 -7.91 -0.41 5.35
C LEU A 113 -7.60 -1.90 5.30
N ARG A 114 -8.61 -2.71 5.51
CA ARG A 114 -8.59 -4.14 5.16
C ARG A 114 -8.97 -4.31 3.68
N PRO A 115 -8.65 -5.43 3.05
CA PRO A 115 -8.96 -5.70 1.64
C PRO A 115 -10.41 -5.46 1.23
N GLN A 116 -11.35 -5.74 2.12
CA GLN A 116 -12.79 -5.74 1.89
C GLN A 116 -13.51 -4.48 2.40
N ASP A 117 -12.80 -3.55 3.02
CA ASP A 117 -13.37 -2.30 3.53
C ASP A 117 -13.98 -1.49 2.38
N GLN A 118 -15.22 -1.03 2.59
CA GLN A 118 -15.95 -0.27 1.59
C GLN A 118 -15.50 1.18 1.58
N ILE A 119 -14.89 1.60 0.48
CA ILE A 119 -14.34 2.94 0.29
C ILE A 119 -14.98 3.63 -0.91
N GLU A 120 -15.12 4.94 -0.80
CA GLU A 120 -15.54 5.79 -1.91
C GLU A 120 -14.35 6.17 -2.79
N LYS A 121 -14.60 6.57 -4.02
CA LYS A 121 -13.56 7.15 -4.87
C LYS A 121 -13.01 8.43 -4.23
N HIS A 122 -11.72 8.51 -4.12
CA HIS A 122 -11.03 9.65 -3.50
C HIS A 122 -9.62 9.79 -4.06
N ARG A 123 -8.98 10.93 -3.77
CA ARG A 123 -7.55 11.13 -3.97
C ARG A 123 -7.03 12.06 -2.89
N LEU A 124 -6.04 11.61 -2.15
CA LEU A 124 -5.29 12.41 -1.18
C LEU A 124 -3.90 11.77 -1.06
N GLU A 125 -2.88 12.56 -0.79
CA GLU A 125 -1.53 12.05 -0.46
C GLU A 125 -1.24 12.44 0.98
N ILE A 126 -0.43 11.65 1.66
CA ILE A 126 -0.15 11.86 3.08
C ILE A 126 0.50 13.23 3.38
N SER A 127 1.20 13.81 2.40
CA SER A 127 1.82 15.12 2.46
C SER A 127 0.84 16.30 2.26
N HIS A 128 -0.41 16.04 1.89
CA HIS A 128 -1.41 17.08 1.76
C HIS A 128 -2.02 17.46 3.12
N HIS A 129 -2.47 18.70 3.24
CA HIS A 129 -3.05 19.24 4.48
C HIS A 129 -4.46 19.77 4.23
N PRO A 130 -5.47 18.92 4.03
CA PRO A 130 -6.84 19.36 3.83
C PRO A 130 -7.32 20.13 5.08
N HIS A 131 -7.80 21.35 4.90
CA HIS A 131 -8.16 22.26 6.00
C HIS A 131 -7.08 22.34 7.10
N HIS A 132 -5.80 22.40 6.72
CA HIS A 132 -4.63 22.46 7.62
C HIS A 132 -4.42 21.22 8.51
N ILE A 133 -5.12 20.12 8.26
CA ILE A 133 -4.94 18.87 9.01
C ILE A 133 -3.61 18.22 8.60
N ASN A 134 -2.72 17.99 9.57
CA ASN A 134 -1.58 17.12 9.40
C ASN A 134 -2.05 15.65 9.47
N LEU A 135 -1.97 14.92 8.36
CA LEU A 135 -2.50 13.57 8.27
C LEU A 135 -1.69 12.54 9.06
N TYR A 136 -0.40 12.79 9.32
CA TYR A 136 0.39 11.93 10.20
C TYR A 136 -0.16 11.99 11.63
N ASP A 137 -0.32 13.19 12.18
CA ASP A 137 -0.84 13.41 13.54
C ASP A 137 -2.30 12.94 13.65
N TYR A 138 -3.07 13.17 12.58
CA TYR A 138 -4.48 12.80 12.53
C TYR A 138 -4.70 11.29 12.71
N TRP A 139 -3.83 10.46 12.13
CA TRP A 139 -3.97 9.00 12.16
C TRP A 139 -3.13 8.31 13.24
N HIS A 140 -2.13 8.98 13.79
CA HIS A 140 -1.12 8.37 14.65
C HIS A 140 -1.72 7.48 15.74
N GLN A 141 -2.55 8.05 16.63
CA GLN A 141 -3.09 7.32 17.78
C GLN A 141 -3.92 6.10 17.38
N ASP A 142 -4.78 6.23 16.36
CA ASP A 142 -5.66 5.14 15.95
C ASP A 142 -4.88 3.98 15.35
N ILE A 143 -3.88 4.30 14.51
CA ILE A 143 -3.02 3.29 13.89
C ILE A 143 -2.19 2.58 14.95
N GLN A 144 -1.55 3.32 15.87
CA GLN A 144 -0.77 2.73 16.95
C GLN A 144 -1.63 1.82 17.82
N HIS A 145 -2.82 2.30 18.22
CA HIS A 145 -3.74 1.50 19.03
C HIS A 145 -4.19 0.22 18.32
N TYR A 146 -4.45 0.28 17.01
CA TYR A 146 -4.88 -0.88 16.23
C TYR A 146 -3.76 -1.92 16.09
N LEU A 147 -2.50 -1.47 15.93
CA LEU A 147 -1.36 -2.35 15.67
C LEU A 147 -0.62 -2.84 16.93
N LYS A 148 -0.95 -2.32 18.10
CA LYS A 148 -0.19 -2.55 19.36
C LYS A 148 0.01 -4.01 19.74
N ASP A 149 -0.99 -4.86 19.44
CA ASP A 149 -1.01 -6.27 19.82
C ASP A 149 -0.50 -7.20 18.71
N GLU A 150 -0.10 -6.63 17.56
CA GLU A 150 0.49 -7.41 16.48
C GLU A 150 1.93 -7.81 16.84
N ASP A 151 2.27 -9.07 16.57
CA ASP A 151 3.63 -9.57 16.86
C ASP A 151 4.64 -9.01 15.89
N MET A 152 4.24 -8.71 14.65
CA MET A 152 5.14 -8.28 13.59
C MET A 152 4.41 -7.53 12.49
N ILE A 153 5.12 -6.59 11.88
CA ILE A 153 4.67 -5.87 10.70
C ILE A 153 5.70 -5.99 9.57
N ILE A 154 5.27 -6.45 8.41
CA ILE A 154 6.07 -6.44 7.18
C ILE A 154 5.62 -5.26 6.34
N SER A 155 6.49 -4.28 6.17
CA SER A 155 6.21 -3.12 5.34
C SER A 155 6.72 -3.32 3.90
N LEU A 156 5.78 -3.30 2.96
CA LEU A 156 6.00 -3.18 1.52
C LEU A 156 5.59 -1.78 1.02
N SER A 157 5.52 -0.82 1.94
CA SER A 157 5.11 0.55 1.68
C SER A 157 6.29 1.44 1.27
N THR A 158 6.10 2.75 1.25
CA THR A 158 7.16 3.73 1.06
C THR A 158 7.49 4.40 2.39
N LYS A 159 8.73 4.89 2.53
CA LYS A 159 9.20 5.60 3.75
C LYS A 159 8.26 6.72 4.19
N GLU A 160 7.60 7.38 3.22
CA GLU A 160 6.63 8.43 3.49
C GLU A 160 5.40 7.89 4.24
N TYR A 161 4.85 6.78 3.79
CA TYR A 161 3.70 6.13 4.42
C TYR A 161 4.07 5.38 5.71
N GLU A 162 5.29 4.85 5.79
CA GLU A 162 5.80 4.18 7.01
C GLU A 162 5.83 5.11 8.22
N LYS A 163 6.00 6.43 8.01
CA LYS A 163 5.94 7.43 9.09
C LYS A 163 4.60 7.49 9.83
N MET A 164 3.53 6.93 9.26
CA MET A 164 2.25 6.78 9.96
C MET A 164 2.26 5.64 10.97
N ILE A 165 3.29 4.78 10.95
CA ILE A 165 3.33 3.51 11.69
C ILE A 165 4.58 3.50 12.54
N GLU A 166 4.37 3.41 13.86
CA GLU A 166 5.43 3.15 14.83
C GLU A 166 5.20 1.76 15.41
N HIS A 167 6.09 0.82 15.13
CA HIS A 167 5.99 -0.52 15.68
C HIS A 167 7.39 -1.11 15.91
N PRO A 168 7.68 -1.64 17.13
CA PRO A 168 9.04 -2.06 17.49
C PRO A 168 9.54 -3.25 16.66
N ARG A 169 8.63 -4.04 16.10
CA ARG A 169 8.94 -5.21 15.26
C ARG A 169 8.45 -5.01 13.81
N MET A 170 8.57 -3.79 13.29
CA MET A 170 8.34 -3.53 11.87
C MET A 170 9.61 -3.84 11.07
N ILE A 171 9.44 -4.62 10.00
CA ILE A 171 10.48 -4.95 9.03
C ILE A 171 10.11 -4.31 7.70
N THR A 172 10.91 -3.35 7.27
CA THR A 172 10.77 -2.74 5.94
C THR A 172 11.47 -3.59 4.90
N ILE A 173 10.79 -3.93 3.81
CA ILE A 173 11.38 -4.61 2.65
C ILE A 173 11.72 -3.56 1.59
N ASP A 174 13.01 -3.37 1.32
CA ASP A 174 13.55 -2.48 0.29
C ASP A 174 14.06 -3.28 -0.91
N PHE A 175 13.81 -2.75 -2.10
CA PHE A 175 14.28 -3.34 -3.36
C PHE A 175 15.28 -2.41 -4.04
N GLN A 176 16.37 -2.96 -4.55
CA GLN A 176 17.45 -2.20 -5.17
C GLN A 176 17.92 -2.87 -6.46
N GLU A 177 18.16 -2.06 -7.49
CA GLU A 177 18.76 -2.52 -8.74
C GLU A 177 20.22 -2.10 -8.76
N VAL A 178 21.12 -3.02 -9.08
CA VAL A 178 22.55 -2.77 -9.15
C VAL A 178 23.02 -2.76 -10.61
N SER A 179 23.77 -1.72 -10.97
CA SER A 179 24.37 -1.57 -12.31
C SER A 179 25.83 -1.17 -12.15
N GLY A 180 26.76 -2.13 -12.23
CA GLY A 180 28.14 -1.93 -11.77
C GLY A 180 28.12 -1.53 -10.29
N ASP A 181 28.82 -0.45 -9.95
CA ASP A 181 28.91 0.07 -8.56
C ASP A 181 27.73 1.01 -8.20
N THR A 182 26.74 1.17 -9.08
CA THR A 182 25.66 2.13 -8.89
C THR A 182 24.36 1.44 -8.47
N ILE A 183 23.78 1.91 -7.37
CA ILE A 183 22.42 1.50 -6.95
C ILE A 183 21.40 2.39 -7.65
N LYS A 184 20.47 1.78 -8.37
CA LYS A 184 19.32 2.44 -9.01
C LYS A 184 18.02 2.08 -8.31
N ARG A 185 17.13 3.07 -8.15
CA ARG A 185 15.80 2.90 -7.55
C ARG A 185 14.74 3.45 -8.50
N ARG A 186 14.40 2.66 -9.52
CA ARG A 186 13.36 3.05 -10.49
C ARG A 186 11.98 2.75 -9.93
N ALA A 187 11.20 3.79 -9.63
CA ALA A 187 9.91 3.70 -8.94
C ALA A 187 8.94 2.66 -9.53
N THR A 188 8.91 2.50 -10.85
CA THR A 188 8.05 1.52 -11.53
C THR A 188 8.43 0.08 -11.16
N TYR A 189 9.73 -0.24 -11.16
CA TYR A 189 10.22 -1.59 -10.83
C TYR A 189 10.05 -1.90 -9.34
N LEU A 190 10.34 -0.91 -8.48
CA LEU A 190 10.14 -1.06 -7.03
C LEU A 190 8.67 -1.34 -6.69
N LYS A 191 7.73 -0.66 -7.35
CA LYS A 191 6.30 -0.91 -7.14
C LYS A 191 5.89 -2.31 -7.62
N LYS A 192 6.42 -2.77 -8.76
CA LYS A 192 6.18 -4.13 -9.24
C LYS A 192 6.74 -5.16 -8.24
N ALA A 193 7.99 -5.01 -7.82
CA ALA A 193 8.63 -5.94 -6.88
C ALA A 193 7.86 -6.04 -5.55
N ARG A 194 7.37 -4.92 -5.00
CA ARG A 194 6.51 -4.93 -3.81
C ARG A 194 5.22 -5.72 -4.03
N GLY A 195 4.57 -5.54 -5.18
CA GLY A 195 3.36 -6.28 -5.51
C GLY A 195 3.61 -7.77 -5.72
N GLN A 196 4.70 -8.13 -6.40
CA GLN A 196 5.12 -9.53 -6.58
C GLN A 196 5.49 -10.19 -5.24
N MET A 197 6.18 -9.46 -4.33
CA MET A 197 6.44 -9.95 -2.98
C MET A 197 5.12 -10.21 -2.24
N LEU A 198 4.18 -9.28 -2.29
CA LEU A 198 2.87 -9.45 -1.69
C LEU A 198 2.13 -10.67 -2.27
N ASP A 199 2.09 -10.82 -3.59
CA ASP A 199 1.47 -11.99 -4.26
C ASP A 199 2.12 -13.30 -3.81
N TYR A 200 3.46 -13.32 -3.72
CA TYR A 200 4.19 -14.48 -3.22
C TYR A 200 3.80 -14.83 -1.76
N LEU A 201 3.82 -13.84 -0.87
CA LEU A 201 3.46 -14.02 0.55
C LEU A 201 2.04 -14.59 0.70
N ILE A 202 1.09 -14.12 -0.12
CA ILE A 202 -0.30 -14.61 -0.13
C ILE A 202 -0.37 -16.04 -0.66
N ARG A 203 0.24 -16.31 -1.82
CA ARG A 203 0.19 -17.63 -2.47
C ARG A 203 0.77 -18.72 -1.58
N HIS A 204 1.86 -18.41 -0.89
CA HIS A 204 2.58 -19.37 -0.03
C HIS A 204 2.17 -19.27 1.45
N GLN A 205 1.25 -18.35 1.79
CA GLN A 205 0.75 -18.13 3.15
C GLN A 205 1.89 -18.01 4.18
N VAL A 206 2.93 -17.23 3.81
CA VAL A 206 4.17 -17.07 4.58
C VAL A 206 3.87 -16.43 5.94
N ARG A 207 4.33 -17.08 7.02
CA ARG A 207 4.14 -16.62 8.41
C ARG A 207 5.45 -16.51 9.18
N ASP A 208 6.54 -16.96 8.58
CA ASP A 208 7.87 -16.94 9.17
C ASP A 208 8.74 -15.94 8.41
N VAL A 209 9.38 -15.04 9.16
CA VAL A 209 10.29 -14.02 8.63
C VAL A 209 11.50 -14.63 7.96
N GLU A 210 12.01 -15.74 8.46
CA GLU A 210 13.17 -16.40 7.85
C GLU A 210 12.85 -16.93 6.45
N GLN A 211 11.60 -17.35 6.21
CA GLN A 211 11.15 -17.73 4.87
C GLN A 211 11.18 -16.53 3.91
N ILE A 212 10.92 -15.29 4.39
CA ILE A 212 10.98 -14.10 3.54
C ILE A 212 12.37 -13.92 2.94
N LYS A 213 13.43 -14.20 3.70
CA LYS A 213 14.81 -14.07 3.24
C LYS A 213 15.19 -15.04 2.09
N THR A 214 14.45 -16.12 1.94
CA THR A 214 14.68 -17.14 0.88
C THR A 214 13.92 -16.84 -0.42
N ILE A 215 13.08 -15.84 -0.43
CA ILE A 215 12.23 -15.51 -1.58
C ILE A 215 13.06 -14.88 -2.71
N ILE A 216 12.82 -15.33 -3.93
CA ILE A 216 13.38 -14.75 -5.16
C ILE A 216 12.22 -14.23 -6.01
N ILE A 217 12.24 -12.95 -6.38
CA ILE A 217 11.18 -12.32 -7.19
C ILE A 217 11.83 -11.47 -8.28
N ASP A 218 11.56 -11.79 -9.54
CA ASP A 218 12.07 -11.00 -10.69
C ASP A 218 13.60 -10.73 -10.54
N ASP A 219 14.36 -11.80 -10.18
CA ASP A 219 15.80 -11.80 -9.88
C ASP A 219 16.23 -10.99 -8.64
N TYR A 220 15.29 -10.40 -7.88
CA TYR A 220 15.61 -9.83 -6.59
C TYR A 220 15.83 -10.93 -5.56
N GLN A 221 16.98 -10.89 -4.89
CA GLN A 221 17.38 -11.82 -3.82
C GLN A 221 17.74 -11.04 -2.56
N TYR A 222 17.51 -11.64 -1.42
CA TYR A 222 17.91 -11.08 -0.13
C TYR A 222 19.43 -10.89 -0.06
N ASN A 223 19.84 -9.72 0.43
CA ASN A 223 21.25 -9.40 0.65
C ASN A 223 21.50 -9.23 2.14
N ASP A 224 22.13 -10.24 2.75
CA ASP A 224 22.42 -10.26 4.18
C ASP A 224 23.36 -9.14 4.63
N GLN A 225 24.34 -8.77 3.80
CA GLN A 225 25.33 -7.73 4.15
C GLN A 225 24.72 -6.32 4.25
N LEU A 226 23.62 -6.07 3.53
CA LEU A 226 22.92 -4.79 3.51
C LEU A 226 21.69 -4.76 4.39
N SER A 227 21.29 -5.91 4.92
CA SER A 227 20.09 -6.05 5.73
C SER A 227 20.37 -5.93 7.23
N THR A 228 19.34 -5.56 7.96
CA THR A 228 19.31 -5.57 9.43
C THR A 228 18.08 -6.34 9.90
N SER A 229 17.91 -6.51 11.21
CA SER A 229 16.71 -7.15 11.78
C SER A 229 15.40 -6.42 11.47
N GLN A 230 15.45 -5.13 11.11
CA GLN A 230 14.27 -4.30 10.79
C GLN A 230 14.24 -3.78 9.36
N HIS A 231 15.25 -4.09 8.55
CA HIS A 231 15.34 -3.62 7.17
C HIS A 231 15.93 -4.69 6.27
N PHE A 232 15.09 -5.34 5.47
CA PHE A 232 15.49 -6.37 4.53
C PHE A 232 15.72 -5.77 3.15
N VAL A 233 16.92 -5.93 2.63
CA VAL A 233 17.32 -5.43 1.32
C VAL A 233 17.32 -6.59 0.32
N PHE A 234 16.54 -6.44 -0.73
CA PHE A 234 16.51 -7.34 -1.88
C PHE A 234 17.17 -6.67 -3.06
N GLN A 235 18.20 -7.30 -3.61
CA GLN A 235 18.94 -6.76 -4.75
C GLN A 235 18.79 -7.64 -5.98
N ARG A 236 18.80 -6.99 -7.16
CA ARG A 236 19.02 -7.68 -8.45
C ARG A 236 20.06 -6.95 -9.29
N GLN A 237 20.81 -7.71 -10.08
CA GLN A 237 21.72 -7.16 -11.06
C GLN A 237 20.97 -6.73 -12.33
N LEU A 238 21.21 -5.52 -12.79
CA LEU A 238 20.73 -5.12 -14.12
C LEU A 238 21.65 -5.73 -15.16
N GLN A 239 21.13 -6.62 -15.99
CA GLN A 239 21.86 -7.09 -17.17
C GLN A 239 22.20 -5.88 -18.05
N MET A 240 23.47 -5.67 -18.34
CA MET A 240 23.89 -4.74 -19.38
C MET A 240 23.36 -5.30 -20.70
N LYS A 241 22.27 -4.73 -21.23
CA LYS A 241 21.93 -4.95 -22.62
C LYS A 241 23.11 -4.43 -23.42
N TYR A 242 23.82 -5.32 -24.07
CA TYR A 242 24.80 -4.95 -25.09
C TYR A 242 24.08 -4.03 -26.09
N ILE A 243 24.40 -2.74 -26.03
CA ILE A 243 23.99 -1.81 -27.07
C ILE A 243 24.82 -2.24 -28.28
N LYS A 244 24.18 -2.98 -29.19
CA LYS A 244 24.77 -3.17 -30.53
C LYS A 244 24.92 -1.76 -31.11
N ARG A 245 26.19 -1.36 -31.30
CA ARG A 245 26.59 -0.21 -32.08
C ARG A 245 26.15 -0.40 -33.54
#